data_ed30a0e6e35c2afcb4187f134b68f5f2
#
_entry.id   ed30a0e6e35c2afcb4187f134b68f5f2
#
_cell.length_a   1.000
_cell.length_b   1.000
_cell.length_c   1.000
_cell.angle_alpha   90.00
_cell.angle_beta   90.00
_cell.angle_gamma   90.00
#
_symmetry.space_group_name_H-M   'P 1'
#
loop_
_entity.id
_entity.type
_entity.pdbx_description
1 polymer ?
#
loop_
_entity_poly.entity_id
_entity_poly.type
_entity_poly.pdbx_seq_one_letter_code
_entity_poly.pdbx_strand_id
1 'polypeptide(L)'
;ISFYSFSKKGVSVFSFNDKGKLTEDYKGYDKPIPRSLESLDLSGVDAVSNGDIVYFIYPGGGILYRFKNNVIERIDESFAHRNQLSGKFFMYNKTLYLLGGYGYWESNSYLTKFNFQSGSWDLVSVSGQTPKKGINQGSYLQKDNVLYVFNFYETSATSSIYNSNM
;
A
#
# COMPACT_ATOMS: atom_id res chain seq x y z
N ILE A 1 17.52 -4.61 -13.27
CA ILE A 1 16.24 -4.14 -12.70
C ILE A 1 15.22 -5.23 -12.93
N SER A 2 14.49 -5.60 -11.88
CA SER A 2 13.40 -6.57 -11.96
C SER A 2 12.12 -5.97 -11.36
N PHE A 3 10.97 -6.40 -11.85
CA PHE A 3 9.67 -6.07 -11.28
C PHE A 3 8.75 -7.29 -11.26
N TYR A 4 7.80 -7.29 -10.37
CA TYR A 4 6.86 -8.38 -10.16
C TYR A 4 5.49 -8.01 -10.72
N SER A 5 4.85 -8.95 -11.40
CA SER A 5 3.44 -8.87 -11.77
C SER A 5 2.68 -10.00 -11.07
N PHE A 6 1.70 -9.65 -10.26
CA PHE A 6 0.90 -10.60 -9.48
C PHE A 6 -0.44 -10.84 -10.16
N SER A 7 -0.82 -12.11 -10.26
CA SER A 7 -2.13 -12.55 -10.70
C SER A 7 -2.77 -13.45 -9.65
N LYS A 8 -4.01 -13.86 -9.83
CA LYS A 8 -4.67 -14.82 -8.93
C LYS A 8 -4.10 -16.24 -9.02
N LYS A 9 -3.27 -16.52 -10.02
CA LYS A 9 -2.72 -17.87 -10.29
C LYS A 9 -1.24 -17.99 -9.95
N GLY A 10 -0.52 -16.88 -9.91
CA GLY A 10 0.92 -16.89 -9.70
C GLY A 10 1.55 -15.51 -9.89
N VAL A 11 2.85 -15.48 -9.88
CA VAL A 11 3.68 -14.29 -10.04
C VAL A 11 4.58 -14.43 -11.26
N SER A 12 4.64 -13.39 -12.08
CA SER A 12 5.65 -13.21 -13.11
C SER A 12 6.73 -12.27 -12.61
N VAL A 13 7.99 -12.67 -12.75
CA VAL A 13 9.15 -11.83 -12.49
C VAL A 13 9.71 -11.40 -13.83
N PHE A 14 9.66 -10.11 -14.10
CA PHE A 14 10.25 -9.52 -15.28
C PHE A 14 11.61 -8.96 -14.96
N SER A 15 12.62 -9.31 -15.75
CA SER A 15 14.00 -8.84 -15.55
C SER A 15 14.59 -8.36 -16.86
N PHE A 16 15.32 -7.24 -16.81
CA PHE A 16 16.14 -6.78 -17.93
C PHE A 16 17.54 -7.35 -17.78
N ASN A 17 18.01 -8.02 -18.82
CA ASN A 17 19.41 -8.43 -18.90
C ASN A 17 20.32 -7.24 -19.31
N ASP A 18 21.64 -7.47 -19.32
CA ASP A 18 22.66 -6.45 -19.67
C ASP A 18 22.51 -5.88 -21.08
N LYS A 19 21.82 -6.59 -21.98
CA LYS A 19 21.51 -6.15 -23.35
C LYS A 19 20.16 -5.44 -23.46
N GLY A 20 19.50 -5.17 -22.34
CA GLY A 20 18.17 -4.54 -22.30
C GLY A 20 17.02 -5.44 -22.76
N LYS A 21 17.25 -6.75 -22.93
CA LYS A 21 16.20 -7.70 -23.28
C LYS A 21 15.38 -8.06 -22.04
N LEU A 22 14.07 -7.92 -22.14
CA LEU A 22 13.11 -8.33 -21.12
C LEU A 22 12.96 -9.87 -21.15
N THR A 23 13.05 -10.47 -19.98
CA THR A 23 12.71 -11.89 -19.75
C THR A 23 11.61 -11.97 -18.71
N GLU A 24 10.74 -12.97 -18.86
CA GLU A 24 9.69 -13.28 -17.90
C GLU A 24 9.92 -14.68 -17.33
N ASP A 25 9.84 -14.80 -16.02
CA ASP A 25 9.82 -16.06 -15.28
C ASP A 25 8.52 -16.15 -14.50
N TYR A 26 7.63 -17.08 -14.89
CA TYR A 26 6.34 -17.27 -14.24
C TYR A 26 6.38 -18.44 -13.28
N LYS A 27 5.83 -18.24 -12.09
CA LYS A 27 5.68 -19.27 -11.08
C LYS A 27 4.29 -19.24 -10.46
N GLY A 28 3.59 -20.37 -10.46
CA GLY A 28 2.36 -20.54 -9.69
C GLY A 28 2.63 -20.52 -8.19
N TYR A 29 1.66 -20.11 -7.37
CA TYR A 29 1.80 -20.10 -5.93
C TYR A 29 1.91 -21.51 -5.35
N ASP A 30 2.71 -21.67 -4.29
CA ASP A 30 2.90 -22.94 -3.59
C ASP A 30 1.69 -23.33 -2.72
N LYS A 31 0.80 -22.36 -2.44
CA LYS A 31 -0.46 -22.54 -1.70
C LYS A 31 -1.59 -21.76 -2.36
N PRO A 32 -2.85 -22.19 -2.19
CA PRO A 32 -4.00 -21.39 -2.61
C PRO A 32 -3.95 -19.98 -1.99
N ILE A 33 -4.33 -18.97 -2.78
CA ILE A 33 -4.45 -17.60 -2.27
C ILE A 33 -5.62 -17.48 -1.30
N PRO A 34 -5.60 -16.51 -0.36
CA PRO A 34 -6.71 -16.25 0.54
C PRO A 34 -8.02 -15.95 -0.20
N ARG A 35 -9.14 -16.53 0.24
CA ARG A 35 -10.48 -16.32 -0.37
C ARG A 35 -10.85 -14.85 -0.51
N SER A 36 -10.47 -14.03 0.46
CA SER A 36 -10.70 -12.58 0.41
C SER A 36 -9.96 -11.90 -0.75
N LEU A 37 -8.86 -12.47 -1.22
CA LEU A 37 -8.11 -11.97 -2.38
C LEU A 37 -8.69 -12.48 -3.70
N GLU A 38 -9.31 -13.66 -3.72
CA GLU A 38 -9.92 -14.24 -4.93
C GLU A 38 -11.03 -13.35 -5.53
N SER A 39 -11.79 -12.67 -4.66
CA SER A 39 -12.90 -11.80 -5.07
C SER A 39 -12.46 -10.38 -5.44
N LEU A 40 -11.20 -10.01 -5.19
CA LEU A 40 -10.71 -8.66 -5.47
C LEU A 40 -10.37 -8.45 -6.95
N ASP A 41 -10.63 -7.23 -7.41
CA ASP A 41 -9.95 -6.69 -8.57
C ASP A 41 -8.54 -6.24 -8.15
N LEU A 42 -7.53 -6.94 -8.66
CA LEU A 42 -6.13 -6.68 -8.30
C LEU A 42 -5.59 -5.38 -8.89
N SER A 43 -6.29 -4.76 -9.86
CA SER A 43 -5.85 -3.49 -10.46
C SER A 43 -5.86 -2.31 -9.49
N GLY A 44 -6.64 -2.39 -8.41
CA GLY A 44 -6.71 -1.37 -7.36
C GLY A 44 -5.93 -1.69 -6.09
N VAL A 45 -5.10 -2.73 -6.10
CA VAL A 45 -4.32 -3.15 -4.94
C VAL A 45 -2.99 -2.41 -4.90
N ASP A 46 -2.77 -1.64 -3.83
CA ASP A 46 -1.47 -1.02 -3.58
C ASP A 46 -0.51 -2.01 -2.90
N ALA A 47 0.77 -1.88 -3.24
CA ALA A 47 1.80 -2.75 -2.71
C ALA A 47 3.07 -2.00 -2.30
N VAL A 48 3.74 -2.51 -1.28
CA VAL A 48 5.08 -2.07 -0.86
C VAL A 48 5.98 -3.27 -0.60
N SER A 49 7.29 -3.11 -0.78
CA SER A 49 8.24 -4.19 -0.57
C SER A 49 9.24 -3.88 0.55
N ASN A 50 9.70 -4.92 1.22
CA ASN A 50 10.80 -4.90 2.17
C ASN A 50 11.70 -6.11 1.90
N GLY A 51 12.74 -5.90 1.11
CA GLY A 51 13.56 -6.99 0.61
C GLY A 51 12.76 -7.94 -0.29
N ASP A 52 12.70 -9.20 0.09
CA ASP A 52 11.98 -10.28 -0.60
C ASP A 52 10.50 -10.42 -0.17
N ILE A 53 10.04 -9.57 0.74
CA ILE A 53 8.65 -9.55 1.21
C ILE A 53 7.88 -8.44 0.49
N VAL A 54 6.71 -8.77 -0.05
CA VAL A 54 5.78 -7.79 -0.61
C VAL A 54 4.50 -7.79 0.20
N TYR A 55 4.04 -6.62 0.58
CA TYR A 55 2.78 -6.41 1.29
C TYR A 55 1.77 -5.76 0.34
N PHE A 56 0.53 -6.24 0.38
CA PHE A 56 -0.58 -5.74 -0.42
C PHE A 56 -1.72 -5.31 0.50
N ILE A 57 -2.30 -4.15 0.23
CA ILE A 57 -3.45 -3.69 0.99
C ILE A 57 -4.73 -3.73 0.15
N TYR A 58 -5.83 -4.13 0.78
CA TYR A 58 -7.16 -3.99 0.23
C TYR A 58 -7.45 -2.51 -0.07
N PRO A 59 -8.04 -2.16 -1.24
CA PRO A 59 -8.22 -0.76 -1.66
C PRO A 59 -8.97 0.14 -0.66
N GLY A 60 -9.84 -0.42 0.15
CA GLY A 60 -10.58 0.31 1.20
C GLY A 60 -9.87 0.38 2.55
N GLY A 61 -8.68 -0.21 2.68
CA GLY A 61 -7.96 -0.36 3.93
C GLY A 61 -8.45 -1.53 4.81
N GLY A 62 -7.66 -1.88 5.78
CA GLY A 62 -7.93 -2.94 6.77
C GLY A 62 -7.30 -4.28 6.42
N ILE A 63 -7.75 -4.91 5.35
CA ILE A 63 -7.27 -6.24 4.97
C ILE A 63 -5.88 -6.12 4.35
N LEU A 64 -4.93 -6.90 4.88
CA LEU A 64 -3.52 -6.88 4.52
C LEU A 64 -3.02 -8.27 4.17
N TYR A 65 -2.30 -8.38 3.08
CA TYR A 65 -1.68 -9.61 2.62
C TYR A 65 -0.17 -9.48 2.57
N ARG A 66 0.50 -10.60 2.72
CA ARG A 66 1.96 -10.72 2.59
C ARG A 66 2.29 -11.78 1.55
N PHE A 67 3.14 -11.44 0.58
CA PHE A 67 3.81 -12.39 -0.29
C PHE A 67 5.24 -12.64 0.20
N LYS A 68 5.57 -13.88 0.45
CA LYS A 68 6.91 -14.34 0.79
C LYS A 68 7.08 -15.81 0.39
N ASN A 69 8.26 -16.19 -0.11
CA ASN A 69 8.57 -17.57 -0.48
C ASN A 69 7.48 -18.21 -1.36
N ASN A 70 7.03 -17.47 -2.37
CA ASN A 70 5.99 -17.89 -3.32
C ASN A 70 4.62 -18.26 -2.69
N VAL A 71 4.32 -17.73 -1.51
CA VAL A 71 3.04 -17.88 -0.81
C VAL A 71 2.45 -16.51 -0.54
N ILE A 72 1.15 -16.35 -0.82
CA ILE A 72 0.37 -15.20 -0.35
C ILE A 72 -0.46 -15.63 0.85
N GLU A 73 -0.38 -14.86 1.91
CA GLU A 73 -1.18 -15.07 3.12
C GLU A 73 -1.80 -13.76 3.60
N ARG A 74 -2.96 -13.83 4.21
CA ARG A 74 -3.56 -12.72 4.94
C ARG A 74 -2.91 -12.63 6.31
N ILE A 75 -2.50 -11.44 6.74
CA ILE A 75 -1.77 -11.22 7.99
C ILE A 75 -2.47 -10.30 8.98
N ASP A 76 -3.59 -9.71 8.58
CA ASP A 76 -4.46 -8.95 9.49
C ASP A 76 -5.55 -9.84 10.09
N GLU A 77 -6.00 -9.48 11.27
CA GLU A 77 -7.18 -10.04 11.94
C GLU A 77 -8.39 -9.09 11.90
N SER A 78 -8.31 -8.07 11.06
CA SER A 78 -9.31 -7.03 10.93
C SER A 78 -10.29 -7.31 9.78
N PHE A 79 -11.09 -6.33 9.45
CA PHE A 79 -12.01 -6.35 8.30
C PHE A 79 -11.76 -5.11 7.42
N ALA A 80 -12.33 -5.09 6.24
CA ALA A 80 -12.22 -3.94 5.35
C ALA A 80 -12.82 -2.70 6.03
N HIS A 81 -12.00 -1.72 6.36
CA HIS A 81 -12.44 -0.50 7.07
C HIS A 81 -13.32 0.39 6.20
N ARG A 82 -13.08 0.40 4.88
CA ARG A 82 -13.81 1.21 3.87
C ARG A 82 -13.81 2.72 4.16
N ASN A 83 -12.86 3.20 4.94
CA ASN A 83 -12.70 4.61 5.29
C ASN A 83 -11.38 5.21 4.81
N GLN A 84 -10.55 4.44 4.12
CA GLN A 84 -9.28 4.86 3.54
C GLN A 84 -9.13 4.37 2.09
N LEU A 85 -10.23 4.39 1.32
CA LEU A 85 -10.19 4.02 -0.09
C LEU A 85 -9.23 4.94 -0.84
N SER A 86 -8.30 4.37 -1.60
CA SER A 86 -7.24 5.09 -2.31
C SER A 86 -6.29 5.90 -1.40
N GLY A 87 -6.19 5.55 -0.12
CA GLY A 87 -5.16 6.04 0.79
C GLY A 87 -3.75 5.67 0.29
N LYS A 88 -2.74 6.35 0.79
CA LYS A 88 -1.34 6.10 0.39
C LYS A 88 -0.71 5.05 1.29
N PHE A 89 -0.45 3.87 0.73
CA PHE A 89 0.16 2.75 1.40
C PHE A 89 1.68 2.81 1.25
N PHE A 90 2.40 2.88 2.36
CA PHE A 90 3.85 3.00 2.35
C PHE A 90 4.48 2.30 3.56
N MET A 91 5.79 2.13 3.50
CA MET A 91 6.57 1.57 4.60
C MET A 91 7.60 2.59 5.09
N TYR A 92 7.69 2.75 6.40
CA TYR A 92 8.71 3.54 7.07
C TYR A 92 9.23 2.79 8.30
N ASN A 93 10.54 2.73 8.47
CA ASN A 93 11.19 2.01 9.58
C ASN A 93 10.59 0.60 9.84
N LYS A 94 10.42 -0.19 8.76
CA LYS A 94 9.84 -1.54 8.79
C LYS A 94 8.38 -1.63 9.29
N THR A 95 7.71 -0.51 9.44
CA THR A 95 6.30 -0.41 9.82
C THR A 95 5.49 0.01 8.60
N LEU A 96 4.33 -0.60 8.43
CA LEU A 96 3.39 -0.28 7.34
C LEU A 96 2.45 0.82 7.79
N TYR A 97 2.21 1.78 6.90
CA TYR A 97 1.32 2.91 7.13
C TYR A 97 0.32 3.06 5.99
N LEU A 98 -0.83 3.60 6.32
CA LEU A 98 -1.84 4.02 5.36
C LEU A 98 -2.25 5.46 5.69
N LEU A 99 -2.06 6.39 4.75
CA LEU A 99 -2.35 7.80 4.90
C LEU A 99 -3.53 8.24 4.05
N GLY A 100 -4.48 8.91 4.66
CA GLY A 100 -5.62 9.51 3.99
C GLY A 100 -6.58 8.49 3.39
N GLY A 101 -7.20 8.83 2.29
CA GLY A 101 -8.19 8.05 1.58
C GLY A 101 -9.57 8.66 1.66
N TYR A 102 -10.54 8.01 1.03
CA TYR A 102 -11.94 8.39 1.01
C TYR A 102 -12.77 7.40 1.83
N GLY A 103 -13.69 7.92 2.61
CA GLY A 103 -14.65 7.12 3.37
C GLY A 103 -15.62 8.00 4.13
N TYR A 104 -16.80 7.44 4.44
CA TYR A 104 -17.87 8.21 5.10
C TYR A 104 -18.25 9.50 4.34
N TRP A 105 -18.24 9.44 3.00
CA TRP A 105 -18.62 10.52 2.08
C TRP A 105 -17.62 11.69 1.97
N GLU A 106 -16.44 11.57 2.55
CA GLU A 106 -15.41 12.60 2.47
C GLU A 106 -13.99 12.03 2.36
N SER A 107 -13.07 12.86 1.91
CA SER A 107 -11.65 12.58 1.98
C SER A 107 -11.15 12.90 3.39
N ASN A 108 -10.26 12.06 3.90
CA ASN A 108 -9.69 12.23 5.23
C ASN A 108 -8.16 12.34 5.20
N SER A 109 -7.56 12.65 6.33
CA SER A 109 -6.11 12.73 6.53
C SER A 109 -5.63 11.77 7.63
N TYR A 110 -6.38 10.70 7.89
CA TYR A 110 -5.99 9.73 8.90
C TYR A 110 -4.68 9.07 8.52
N LEU A 111 -3.78 8.98 9.50
CA LEU A 111 -2.60 8.14 9.40
C LEU A 111 -2.82 6.94 10.30
N THR A 112 -2.78 5.75 9.72
CA THR A 112 -2.82 4.50 10.48
C THR A 112 -1.54 3.72 10.29
N LYS A 113 -1.15 2.96 11.28
CA LYS A 113 -0.01 2.04 11.24
C LYS A 113 -0.46 0.62 11.53
N PHE A 114 0.15 -0.34 10.85
CA PHE A 114 -0.13 -1.75 11.09
C PHE A 114 0.66 -2.28 12.29
N ASN A 115 -0.04 -2.88 13.22
CA ASN A 115 0.53 -3.56 14.37
C ASN A 115 0.66 -5.05 14.05
N PHE A 116 1.89 -5.49 13.79
CA PHE A 116 2.17 -6.89 13.44
C PHE A 116 1.91 -7.88 14.59
N GLN A 117 1.85 -7.41 15.82
CA GLN A 117 1.58 -8.28 16.98
C GLN A 117 0.09 -8.58 17.14
N SER A 118 -0.76 -7.57 16.95
CA SER A 118 -2.21 -7.70 17.07
C SER A 118 -2.92 -7.99 15.75
N GLY A 119 -2.23 -7.84 14.60
CA GLY A 119 -2.87 -7.96 13.29
C GLY A 119 -3.87 -6.83 13.00
N SER A 120 -3.77 -5.69 13.66
CA SER A 120 -4.73 -4.58 13.56
C SER A 120 -4.07 -3.27 13.12
N TRP A 121 -4.90 -2.30 12.75
CA TRP A 121 -4.47 -0.96 12.38
C TRP A 121 -4.73 0.02 13.52
N ASP A 122 -3.66 0.68 13.99
CA ASP A 122 -3.72 1.68 15.03
C ASP A 122 -3.73 3.10 14.42
N LEU A 123 -4.60 3.97 14.91
CA LEU A 123 -4.57 5.38 14.54
C LEU A 123 -3.31 6.05 15.11
N VAL A 124 -2.60 6.79 14.25
CA VAL A 124 -1.43 7.56 14.66
C VAL A 124 -1.84 9.00 14.91
N SER A 125 -1.55 9.51 16.10
CA SER A 125 -1.71 10.93 16.38
C SER A 125 -0.67 11.73 15.61
N VAL A 126 -1.13 12.66 14.78
CA VAL A 126 -0.27 13.57 14.02
C VAL A 126 -0.39 14.97 14.61
N SER A 127 0.72 15.72 14.62
CA SER A 127 0.75 17.13 15.01
C SER A 127 0.98 18.02 13.78
N GLY A 128 0.55 19.28 13.87
CA GLY A 128 0.72 20.26 12.80
C GLY A 128 -0.52 20.41 11.91
N GLN A 129 -0.32 21.00 10.73
CA GLN A 129 -1.41 21.26 9.81
C GLN A 129 -1.67 20.05 8.91
N THR A 130 -2.86 19.51 8.95
CA THR A 130 -3.33 18.50 8.01
C THR A 130 -4.07 19.17 6.84
N PRO A 131 -4.07 18.56 5.64
CA PRO A 131 -4.85 19.07 4.53
C PRO A 131 -6.33 19.18 4.89
N LYS A 132 -6.93 20.36 4.71
CA LYS A 132 -8.34 20.61 5.09
C LYS A 132 -9.34 19.73 4.36
N LYS A 133 -9.02 19.33 3.12
CA LYS A 133 -9.88 18.49 2.28
C LYS A 133 -9.46 17.01 2.29
N GLY A 134 -8.59 16.64 3.22
CA GLY A 134 -8.05 15.29 3.28
C GLY A 134 -7.07 14.96 2.15
N ILE A 135 -6.62 13.70 2.12
CA ILE A 135 -5.73 13.15 1.11
C ILE A 135 -6.44 11.98 0.45
N ASN A 136 -6.82 12.16 -0.81
CA ASN A 136 -7.46 11.13 -1.61
C ASN A 136 -6.90 11.23 -3.02
N GLN A 137 -6.62 10.12 -3.68
CA GLN A 137 -5.99 10.07 -5.00
C GLN A 137 -4.59 10.71 -5.05
N GLY A 138 -4.07 10.94 -6.26
CA GLY A 138 -2.74 11.47 -6.49
C GLY A 138 -1.62 10.45 -6.24
N SER A 139 -0.40 10.94 -6.31
CA SER A 139 0.82 10.15 -6.14
C SER A 139 1.56 10.54 -4.86
N TYR A 140 2.47 9.69 -4.43
CA TYR A 140 3.38 10.03 -3.33
C TYR A 140 4.81 9.58 -3.65
N LEU A 141 5.75 10.22 -3.00
CA LEU A 141 7.17 9.86 -3.02
C LEU A 141 7.71 9.91 -1.60
N GLN A 142 8.37 8.86 -1.19
CA GLN A 142 9.13 8.85 0.06
C GLN A 142 10.61 9.07 -0.23
N LYS A 143 11.19 10.07 0.42
CA LYS A 143 12.62 10.32 0.38
C LYS A 143 13.10 10.65 1.79
N ASP A 144 14.07 9.91 2.27
CA ASP A 144 14.57 10.00 3.65
C ASP A 144 13.41 9.86 4.67
N ASN A 145 13.25 10.83 5.56
CA ASN A 145 12.17 10.87 6.54
C ASN A 145 10.98 11.75 6.10
N VAL A 146 10.87 12.06 4.81
CA VAL A 146 9.84 12.94 4.27
C VAL A 146 8.96 12.17 3.29
N LEU A 147 7.66 12.24 3.49
CA LEU A 147 6.66 11.77 2.55
C LEU A 147 6.10 12.97 1.78
N TYR A 148 6.37 13.02 0.49
CA TYR A 148 5.80 14.01 -0.43
C TYR A 148 4.50 13.44 -0.99
N VAL A 149 3.39 14.16 -0.79
CA VAL A 149 2.08 13.75 -1.30
C VAL A 149 1.61 14.77 -2.32
N PHE A 150 1.33 14.31 -3.53
CA PHE A 150 0.79 15.12 -4.61
C PHE A 150 -0.72 14.87 -4.68
N ASN A 151 -1.50 15.83 -4.19
CA ASN A 151 -2.97 15.77 -4.16
C ASN A 151 -3.53 16.72 -5.21
N PHE A 152 -4.11 16.19 -6.29
CA PHE A 152 -4.55 16.96 -7.44
C PHE A 152 -6.02 17.41 -7.36
N TYR A 153 -6.67 17.25 -6.22
CA TYR A 153 -8.11 17.58 -6.08
C TYR A 153 -8.39 19.07 -5.91
N GLU A 154 -7.37 19.89 -5.75
CA GLU A 154 -7.52 21.34 -5.71
C GLU A 154 -7.04 21.96 -7.01
N THR A 155 -7.78 22.92 -7.52
CA THR A 155 -7.44 23.75 -8.71
C THR A 155 -6.16 24.59 -8.51
N SER A 156 -5.59 24.57 -7.31
CA SER A 156 -4.26 25.04 -6.95
C SER A 156 -3.45 23.87 -6.39
N ALA A 157 -2.39 23.47 -7.08
CA ALA A 157 -1.48 22.43 -6.62
C ALA A 157 -0.86 22.84 -5.26
N THR A 158 -1.38 22.31 -4.18
CA THR A 158 -0.78 22.42 -2.86
C THR A 158 0.03 21.18 -2.60
N SER A 159 1.35 21.29 -2.67
CA SER A 159 2.24 20.26 -2.16
C SER A 159 2.23 20.34 -0.63
N SER A 160 1.78 19.29 0.03
CA SER A 160 1.88 19.19 1.48
C SER A 160 3.11 18.37 1.84
N ILE A 161 4.02 18.96 2.60
CA ILE A 161 5.20 18.26 3.12
C ILE A 161 4.86 17.79 4.53
N TYR A 162 4.80 16.48 4.72
CA TYR A 162 4.68 15.88 6.03
C TYR A 162 6.07 15.60 6.58
N ASN A 163 6.49 16.37 7.56
CA ASN A 163 7.65 16.05 8.38
C ASN A 163 7.22 15.09 9.50
N SER A 164 7.58 13.84 9.35
CA SER A 164 7.43 12.86 10.42
C SER A 164 8.64 12.94 11.34
N ASN A 165 8.62 13.82 12.33
CA ASN A 165 9.38 13.58 13.53
C ASN A 165 8.67 12.48 14.33
N MET A 166 8.79 11.24 13.83
CA MET A 166 8.37 10.03 14.54
C MET A 166 9.52 9.45 15.31
#